data_d2d61603b8570ee854cdedb6118217e6
#
_entry.id   d2d61603b8570ee854cdedb6118217e6
#
_cell.length_a   1.000
_cell.length_b   1.000
_cell.length_c   1.000
_cell.angle_alpha   90.00
_cell.angle_beta   90.00
_cell.angle_gamma   90.00
#
_symmetry.space_group_name_H-M   'P 1'
#
loop_
_entity.id
_entity.type
_entity.pdbx_description
1 polymer ?
#
loop_
_entity_poly.entity_id
_entity_poly.type
_entity_poly.pdbx_seq_one_letter_code
_entity_poly.pdbx_strand_id
1 'polypeptide(L)'
;ADVFPDAFFNRDKISIVDWREFISELDDKARKSLIDLITRNRLVLQDIWCDAMPNKTDVAVYNAKEFLDAEYSLNMYFSRSVKYLGPLRMEPQALYTSFGHLDPNTVGLKGEYTAAVLHKNRDKHIEYLSPSIVNGSLALKPKSELFKYACLEWLSYLGVIQDFKTSDKGKLGYELNVKINKDEEWQDLTHVGVGVSQVLPIVIMFLLSDEDDILIFEQPELHLHPQVQSRLCDLFIAIARAERQCIIETHSEYLINRLRLRIAQEIDETIKNDVSMFFINKEHGVSDFKMVEINKYGSVIDWPVDFFDQTDREIERILFEASLKRKKEKKQIKSFSFEVKNERRD
;
A
#
# COMPACT_ATOMS: atom_id res chain seq x y z
N ALA A 1 14.98 29.37 -28.12
CA ALA A 1 15.22 30.84 -27.98
C ALA A 1 14.42 31.65 -29.03
N ASP A 2 14.17 31.06 -30.20
CA ASP A 2 13.55 31.81 -31.34
C ASP A 2 12.00 31.91 -31.31
N VAL A 3 11.37 31.45 -30.25
CA VAL A 3 9.89 31.41 -30.14
C VAL A 3 9.36 32.57 -29.27
N PHE A 4 10.18 33.12 -28.40
CA PHE A 4 9.77 34.18 -27.49
C PHE A 4 10.46 35.53 -27.84
N PRO A 5 9.72 36.64 -27.90
CA PRO A 5 10.33 37.96 -28.07
C PRO A 5 11.30 38.29 -26.93
N ASP A 6 12.41 38.99 -27.24
CA ASP A 6 13.41 39.41 -26.25
C ASP A 6 12.80 40.21 -25.08
N ALA A 7 11.65 40.90 -25.33
CA ALA A 7 10.90 41.59 -24.31
C ALA A 7 10.37 40.69 -23.17
N PHE A 8 10.21 39.37 -23.43
CA PHE A 8 9.79 38.40 -22.42
C PHE A 8 10.90 38.03 -21.46
N PHE A 9 12.18 38.06 -21.89
CA PHE A 9 13.31 37.68 -21.05
C PHE A 9 13.82 38.79 -20.14
N ASN A 10 13.38 40.05 -20.37
CA ASN A 10 13.82 41.22 -19.61
C ASN A 10 12.81 41.71 -18.53
N ARG A 11 11.75 40.98 -18.28
CA ARG A 11 10.76 41.30 -17.25
C ARG A 11 10.81 40.29 -16.10
N ASP A 12 10.86 40.77 -14.88
CA ASP A 12 10.80 39.91 -13.67
C ASP A 12 9.47 39.17 -13.54
N LYS A 13 8.41 39.67 -14.19
CA LYS A 13 7.08 39.05 -14.24
C LYS A 13 6.38 39.37 -15.55
N ILE A 14 5.77 38.37 -16.16
CA ILE A 14 4.94 38.52 -17.37
C ILE A 14 3.49 38.36 -16.94
N SER A 15 2.67 39.37 -17.24
CA SER A 15 1.25 39.34 -16.90
C SER A 15 0.47 38.36 -17.82
N ILE A 16 -0.69 37.91 -17.36
CA ILE A 16 -1.61 37.11 -18.19
C ILE A 16 -2.11 37.88 -19.43
N VAL A 17 -2.16 39.23 -19.35
CA VAL A 17 -2.52 40.08 -20.47
C VAL A 17 -1.43 40.03 -21.53
N ASP A 18 -0.16 40.16 -21.14
CA ASP A 18 0.99 40.05 -22.02
C ASP A 18 1.05 38.65 -22.69
N TRP A 19 0.75 37.59 -21.94
CA TRP A 19 0.62 36.25 -22.48
C TRP A 19 -0.50 36.08 -23.50
N ARG A 20 -1.67 36.65 -23.24
CA ARG A 20 -2.81 36.60 -24.17
C ARG A 20 -2.55 37.37 -25.44
N GLU A 21 -1.96 38.55 -25.33
CA GLU A 21 -1.57 39.36 -26.48
C GLU A 21 -0.55 38.62 -27.32
N PHE A 22 0.51 38.07 -26.70
CA PHE A 22 1.50 37.24 -27.37
C PHE A 22 0.90 36.01 -28.07
N ILE A 23 0.04 35.23 -27.38
CA ILE A 23 -0.61 34.06 -27.97
C ILE A 23 -1.56 34.45 -29.10
N SER A 24 -2.20 35.60 -29.03
CA SER A 24 -3.12 36.09 -30.09
C SER A 24 -2.38 36.50 -31.35
N GLU A 25 -1.14 36.95 -31.24
CA GLU A 25 -0.27 37.33 -32.35
C GLU A 25 0.41 36.13 -33.04
N LEU A 26 0.43 34.98 -32.38
CA LEU A 26 1.01 33.76 -32.95
C LEU A 26 0.14 33.17 -34.08
N ASP A 27 0.75 32.82 -35.19
CA ASP A 27 0.10 32.00 -36.20
C ASP A 27 -0.21 30.56 -35.65
N ASP A 28 -1.09 29.84 -36.35
CA ASP A 28 -1.52 28.50 -35.92
C ASP A 28 -0.38 27.48 -35.79
N LYS A 29 0.68 27.65 -36.58
CA LYS A 29 1.87 26.77 -36.56
C LYS A 29 2.72 27.05 -35.34
N ALA A 30 2.98 28.31 -35.04
CA ALA A 30 3.72 28.73 -33.86
C ALA A 30 2.97 28.42 -32.57
N ARG A 31 1.63 28.64 -32.55
CA ARG A 31 0.78 28.26 -31.42
C ARG A 31 0.81 26.75 -31.11
N LYS A 32 0.75 25.91 -32.15
CA LYS A 32 0.85 24.47 -32.02
C LYS A 32 2.22 24.04 -31.51
N SER A 33 3.30 24.66 -32.01
CA SER A 33 4.68 24.42 -31.57
C SER A 33 4.88 24.80 -30.09
N LEU A 34 4.27 25.89 -29.64
CA LEU A 34 4.32 26.32 -28.26
C LEU A 34 3.59 25.32 -27.32
N ILE A 35 2.40 24.87 -27.71
CA ILE A 35 1.64 23.85 -26.97
C ILE A 35 2.45 22.55 -26.90
N ASP A 36 3.04 22.10 -28.00
CA ASP A 36 3.90 20.91 -28.03
C ASP A 36 5.13 21.06 -27.12
N LEU A 37 5.76 22.23 -27.09
CA LEU A 37 6.90 22.53 -26.22
C LEU A 37 6.52 22.44 -24.74
N ILE A 38 5.42 23.08 -24.36
CA ILE A 38 4.89 23.08 -22.98
C ILE A 38 4.55 21.64 -22.56
N THR A 39 3.88 20.89 -23.43
CA THR A 39 3.44 19.51 -23.15
C THR A 39 4.61 18.53 -23.04
N ARG A 40 5.59 18.60 -23.97
CA ARG A 40 6.75 17.71 -23.99
C ARG A 40 7.71 17.92 -22.82
N ASN A 41 7.91 19.15 -22.41
CA ASN A 41 8.84 19.47 -21.33
C ASN A 41 8.20 19.45 -19.95
N ARG A 42 6.89 19.11 -19.84
CA ARG A 42 6.14 19.19 -18.57
C ARG A 42 6.44 20.51 -17.83
N LEU A 43 6.48 21.60 -18.57
CA LEU A 43 6.64 22.92 -17.99
C LEU A 43 5.38 23.18 -17.13
N VAL A 44 5.48 22.87 -15.85
CA VAL A 44 4.55 23.38 -14.85
C VAL A 44 4.77 24.88 -14.86
N LEU A 45 3.77 25.64 -15.25
CA LEU A 45 3.75 27.09 -15.08
C LEU A 45 3.66 27.35 -13.57
N GLN A 46 4.81 27.45 -12.94
CA GLN A 46 4.96 27.65 -11.48
C GLN A 46 4.56 29.06 -11.17
N ASP A 47 4.01 29.89 -11.58
CA ASP A 47 3.55 31.25 -11.25
C ASP A 47 2.68 31.85 -12.37
N ILE A 48 1.51 31.27 -12.64
CA ILE A 48 0.48 32.00 -13.32
C ILE A 48 -0.25 32.83 -12.28
N TRP A 49 0.18 34.05 -12.11
CA TRP A 49 -0.63 35.08 -11.44
C TRP A 49 -1.81 35.41 -12.35
N CYS A 50 -3.01 35.18 -11.86
CA CYS A 50 -4.24 35.58 -12.54
C CYS A 50 -4.46 37.09 -12.33
N ASP A 51 -3.68 37.90 -13.04
CA ASP A 51 -3.97 39.31 -13.13
C ASP A 51 -5.12 39.50 -14.10
N ALA A 52 -6.29 39.68 -13.52
CA ALA A 52 -7.46 40.32 -14.12
C ALA A 52 -8.21 39.63 -15.24
N MET A 53 -9.45 39.31 -14.97
CA MET A 53 -10.52 39.26 -15.99
C MET A 53 -10.72 40.64 -16.66
N PRO A 54 -10.80 40.71 -17.99
CA PRO A 54 -11.02 41.98 -18.69
C PRO A 54 -12.51 42.31 -18.71
N ASN A 55 -12.99 42.97 -17.70
CA ASN A 55 -14.19 43.79 -17.77
C ASN A 55 -14.07 44.91 -16.75
N LYS A 56 -14.32 46.10 -17.20
CA LYS A 56 -14.28 47.42 -16.60
C LYS A 56 -14.94 47.54 -15.22
N THR A 57 -14.49 46.79 -14.25
CA THR A 57 -14.79 46.95 -12.85
C THR A 57 -13.48 46.74 -12.11
N ASP A 58 -13.19 47.61 -11.18
CA ASP A 58 -11.99 47.64 -10.38
C ASP A 58 -11.54 46.23 -10.00
N VAL A 59 -10.43 45.81 -10.58
CA VAL A 59 -9.80 44.54 -10.23
C VAL A 59 -9.14 44.75 -8.89
N ALA A 60 -9.82 44.34 -7.85
CA ALA A 60 -9.18 44.16 -6.58
C ALA A 60 -8.21 42.98 -6.76
N VAL A 61 -6.91 43.24 -6.82
CA VAL A 61 -5.87 42.24 -6.63
C VAL A 61 -6.03 41.76 -5.19
N TYR A 62 -6.84 40.75 -4.99
CA TYR A 62 -6.79 39.98 -3.75
C TYR A 62 -5.42 39.36 -3.71
N ASN A 63 -4.57 39.86 -2.85
CA ASN A 63 -3.37 39.17 -2.44
C ASN A 63 -3.86 37.83 -1.90
N ALA A 64 -3.76 36.80 -2.73
CA ALA A 64 -4.19 35.45 -2.41
C ALA A 64 -3.23 34.80 -1.40
N LYS A 65 -2.74 35.59 -0.42
CA LYS A 65 -1.87 35.08 0.64
C LYS A 65 -2.49 33.87 1.32
N GLU A 66 -3.78 33.89 1.56
CA GLU A 66 -4.54 32.81 2.14
C GLU A 66 -4.53 31.57 1.23
N PHE A 67 -4.60 31.71 -0.09
CA PHE A 67 -4.45 30.63 -1.05
C PHE A 67 -3.01 30.11 -1.12
N LEU A 68 -2.02 30.99 -1.08
CA LEU A 68 -0.61 30.58 -1.04
C LEU A 68 -0.25 29.87 0.26
N ASP A 69 -0.78 30.36 1.38
CA ASP A 69 -0.60 29.70 2.68
C ASP A 69 -1.31 28.34 2.70
N ALA A 70 -2.49 28.21 2.11
CA ALA A 70 -3.19 26.95 1.95
C ALA A 70 -2.45 25.98 1.01
N GLU A 71 -1.99 26.46 -0.15
CA GLU A 71 -1.18 25.69 -1.09
C GLU A 71 0.12 25.19 -0.43
N TYR A 72 0.85 26.08 0.24
CA TYR A 72 2.06 25.72 0.97
C TYR A 72 1.78 24.68 2.05
N SER A 73 0.72 24.87 2.83
CA SER A 73 0.33 23.93 3.89
C SER A 73 -0.03 22.55 3.32
N LEU A 74 -0.81 22.52 2.23
CA LEU A 74 -1.17 21.28 1.54
C LEU A 74 0.07 20.59 0.95
N ASN A 75 0.93 21.32 0.26
CA ASN A 75 2.17 20.76 -0.29
C ASN A 75 3.09 20.21 0.79
N MET A 76 3.24 20.92 1.91
CA MET A 76 4.02 20.46 3.05
C MET A 76 3.40 19.20 3.67
N TYR A 77 2.09 19.16 3.84
CA TYR A 77 1.38 18.02 4.37
C TYR A 77 1.54 16.78 3.47
N PHE A 78 1.19 16.90 2.18
CA PHE A 78 1.29 15.77 1.26
C PHE A 78 2.73 15.29 1.03
N SER A 79 3.70 16.19 1.02
CA SER A 79 5.10 15.79 0.81
C SER A 79 5.77 15.17 2.03
N ARG A 80 5.30 15.46 3.25
CA ARG A 80 5.91 14.97 4.49
C ARG A 80 5.13 13.84 5.13
N SER A 81 3.81 14.01 5.25
CA SER A 81 2.97 13.09 6.02
C SER A 81 2.38 11.95 5.20
N VAL A 82 2.33 12.08 3.85
CA VAL A 82 1.83 10.99 3.00
C VAL A 82 3.00 10.14 2.50
N LYS A 83 3.02 8.88 2.89
CA LYS A 83 4.03 7.89 2.49
C LYS A 83 3.38 6.79 1.67
N TYR A 84 3.87 6.59 0.46
CA TYR A 84 3.28 5.67 -0.51
C TYR A 84 4.26 4.56 -0.89
N LEU A 85 3.75 3.33 -0.93
CA LEU A 85 4.47 2.16 -1.40
C LEU A 85 3.62 1.42 -2.45
N GLY A 86 4.11 1.40 -3.70
CA GLY A 86 3.42 0.83 -4.84
C GLY A 86 3.36 -0.70 -4.85
N PRO A 87 2.59 -1.30 -5.78
CA PRO A 87 2.32 -2.73 -5.80
C PRO A 87 3.51 -3.56 -6.30
N LEU A 88 4.26 -3.04 -7.27
CA LEU A 88 5.44 -3.70 -7.83
C LEU A 88 6.69 -3.23 -7.11
N ARG A 89 7.03 -3.93 -6.04
CA ARG A 89 8.25 -3.65 -5.29
C ARG A 89 9.48 -4.09 -6.07
N MET A 90 10.61 -3.48 -5.74
CA MET A 90 11.89 -3.83 -6.35
C MET A 90 12.19 -5.30 -6.13
N GLU A 91 12.61 -5.98 -7.20
CA GLU A 91 13.09 -7.36 -7.11
C GLU A 91 14.29 -7.46 -6.16
N PRO A 92 14.46 -8.61 -5.48
CA PRO A 92 15.63 -8.84 -4.64
C PRO A 92 16.93 -8.53 -5.36
N GLN A 93 17.79 -7.75 -4.71
CA GLN A 93 19.10 -7.35 -5.23
C GLN A 93 20.20 -7.80 -4.27
N ALA A 94 21.37 -8.15 -4.82
CA ALA A 94 22.56 -8.41 -4.03
C ALA A 94 23.11 -7.12 -3.40
N LEU A 95 22.94 -5.99 -4.10
CA LEU A 95 23.31 -4.65 -3.62
C LEU A 95 22.18 -3.66 -3.91
N TYR A 96 21.84 -2.88 -2.92
CA TYR A 96 20.83 -1.84 -2.97
C TYR A 96 21.46 -0.47 -3.09
N THR A 97 20.87 0.40 -3.89
CA THR A 97 21.38 1.75 -4.11
C THR A 97 21.28 2.61 -2.84
N SER A 98 22.17 3.59 -2.72
CA SER A 98 22.05 4.65 -1.73
C SER A 98 20.96 5.64 -2.15
N PHE A 99 20.27 6.25 -1.17
CA PHE A 99 19.23 7.27 -1.43
C PHE A 99 19.78 8.64 -1.83
N GLY A 100 21.10 8.81 -1.98
CA GLY A 100 21.73 10.07 -2.40
C GLY A 100 21.35 11.25 -1.50
N HIS A 101 20.63 12.24 -2.08
CA HIS A 101 20.15 13.43 -1.37
C HIS A 101 18.69 13.33 -0.88
N LEU A 102 18.03 12.17 -1.04
CA LEU A 102 16.64 11.96 -0.61
C LEU A 102 16.56 11.84 0.92
N ASP A 103 15.34 11.91 1.43
CA ASP A 103 15.05 11.70 2.86
C ASP A 103 15.59 10.32 3.29
N PRO A 104 16.45 10.28 4.32
CA PRO A 104 17.03 9.04 4.83
C PRO A 104 16.03 8.08 5.47
N ASN A 105 14.78 8.48 5.66
CA ASN A 105 13.72 7.66 6.20
C ASN A 105 12.77 7.10 5.13
N THR A 106 12.89 7.54 3.87
CA THR A 106 12.06 7.03 2.80
C THR A 106 12.58 5.71 2.25
N VAL A 107 11.72 4.72 2.16
CA VAL A 107 12.04 3.43 1.52
C VAL A 107 11.98 3.51 -0.02
N GLY A 108 11.47 4.63 -0.58
CA GLY A 108 11.18 4.81 -2.00
C GLY A 108 9.81 4.23 -2.40
N LEU A 109 9.40 4.48 -3.65
CA LEU A 109 8.09 4.07 -4.15
C LEU A 109 7.97 2.54 -4.35
N LYS A 110 9.11 1.86 -4.52
CA LYS A 110 9.21 0.41 -4.74
C LYS A 110 10.02 -0.31 -3.66
N GLY A 111 10.38 0.39 -2.58
CA GLY A 111 11.25 -0.15 -1.56
C GLY A 111 12.73 -0.20 -1.95
N GLU A 112 13.14 0.56 -2.97
CA GLU A 112 14.50 0.57 -3.53
C GLU A 112 15.58 1.01 -2.53
N TYR A 113 15.21 1.77 -1.50
CA TYR A 113 16.14 2.26 -0.47
C TYR A 113 16.08 1.46 0.83
N THR A 114 15.33 0.38 0.87
CA THR A 114 15.08 -0.43 2.07
C THR A 114 16.36 -0.80 2.84
N ALA A 115 17.37 -1.33 2.16
CA ALA A 115 18.63 -1.74 2.81
C ALA A 115 19.42 -0.54 3.35
N ALA A 116 19.43 0.59 2.63
CA ALA A 116 20.09 1.82 3.06
C ALA A 116 19.43 2.43 4.29
N VAL A 117 18.09 2.51 4.29
CA VAL A 117 17.28 3.03 5.42
C VAL A 117 17.46 2.15 6.64
N LEU A 118 17.41 0.83 6.47
CA LEU A 118 17.62 -0.14 7.53
C LEU A 118 19.02 -0.03 8.14
N HIS A 119 20.06 0.10 7.30
CA HIS A 119 21.44 0.26 7.76
C HIS A 119 21.63 1.54 8.56
N LYS A 120 21.11 2.66 8.05
CA LYS A 120 21.30 3.99 8.63
C LYS A 120 20.58 4.15 9.96
N ASN A 121 19.38 3.57 10.08
CA ASN A 121 18.54 3.72 11.28
C ASN A 121 18.71 2.59 12.30
N ARG A 122 19.51 1.55 12.05
CA ARG A 122 19.60 0.32 12.86
C ARG A 122 19.82 0.56 14.35
N ASP A 123 20.58 1.59 14.72
CA ASP A 123 20.96 1.93 16.08
C ASP A 123 20.10 3.06 16.68
N LYS A 124 19.06 3.54 15.93
CA LYS A 124 18.11 4.54 16.41
C LYS A 124 17.16 3.89 17.42
N HIS A 125 16.96 4.51 18.58
CA HIS A 125 15.90 4.13 19.51
C HIS A 125 14.55 4.61 18.99
N ILE A 126 13.56 3.74 18.99
CA ILE A 126 12.19 4.03 18.59
C ILE A 126 11.20 3.46 19.61
N GLU A 127 10.04 4.11 19.71
CA GLU A 127 8.87 3.58 20.40
C GLU A 127 7.95 2.92 19.38
N TYR A 128 7.45 1.73 19.69
CA TYR A 128 6.58 0.98 18.78
C TYR A 128 5.67 0.03 19.55
N LEU A 129 4.67 -0.49 18.85
CA LEU A 129 3.78 -1.54 19.35
C LEU A 129 4.37 -2.91 19.01
N SER A 130 4.80 -3.64 20.03
CA SER A 130 5.35 -5.00 19.93
C SER A 130 4.21 -6.01 19.79
N PRO A 131 4.21 -6.88 18.75
CA PRO A 131 3.14 -7.83 18.51
C PRO A 131 3.35 -9.13 19.30
N SER A 132 2.26 -9.68 19.82
CA SER A 132 2.23 -11.02 20.40
C SER A 132 0.86 -11.67 20.25
N ILE A 133 0.79 -12.98 20.36
CA ILE A 133 -0.48 -13.70 20.39
C ILE A 133 -0.70 -14.24 21.80
N VAL A 134 -1.80 -13.82 22.41
CA VAL A 134 -2.21 -14.28 23.74
C VAL A 134 -3.61 -14.92 23.60
N ASN A 135 -3.71 -16.20 23.92
CA ASN A 135 -4.96 -16.96 23.79
C ASN A 135 -5.62 -16.88 22.39
N GLY A 136 -4.78 -16.81 21.33
CA GLY A 136 -5.26 -16.70 19.95
C GLY A 136 -5.58 -15.27 19.49
N SER A 137 -5.62 -14.29 20.39
CA SER A 137 -5.90 -12.88 20.09
C SER A 137 -4.60 -12.08 19.94
N LEU A 138 -4.65 -11.02 19.13
CA LEU A 138 -3.54 -10.08 18.98
C LEU A 138 -3.40 -9.25 20.26
N ALA A 139 -2.20 -9.20 20.81
CA ALA A 139 -1.83 -8.29 21.89
C ALA A 139 -0.70 -7.38 21.41
N LEU A 140 -0.93 -6.08 21.51
CA LEU A 140 0.00 -5.04 21.15
C LEU A 140 0.48 -4.34 22.44
N LYS A 141 1.79 -4.28 22.66
CA LYS A 141 2.36 -3.67 23.87
C LYS A 141 3.35 -2.57 23.47
N PRO A 142 3.22 -1.36 24.05
CA PRO A 142 4.23 -0.32 23.87
C PRO A 142 5.60 -0.82 24.33
N LYS A 143 6.62 -0.59 23.50
CA LYS A 143 8.02 -0.97 23.77
C LYS A 143 8.95 0.07 23.19
N SER A 144 10.05 0.35 23.88
CA SER A 144 11.14 1.18 23.37
C SER A 144 12.37 0.31 23.17
N GLU A 145 12.92 0.31 21.97
CA GLU A 145 14.03 -0.56 21.59
C GLU A 145 14.78 0.03 20.39
N LEU A 146 15.95 -0.52 20.06
CA LEU A 146 16.63 -0.18 18.82
C LEU A 146 15.81 -0.59 17.60
N PHE A 147 15.76 0.25 16.59
CA PHE A 147 15.01 0.03 15.35
C PHE A 147 15.27 -1.34 14.71
N LYS A 148 16.53 -1.79 14.73
CA LYS A 148 16.89 -3.14 14.26
C LYS A 148 16.06 -4.24 14.96
N TYR A 149 15.93 -4.18 16.27
CA TYR A 149 15.21 -5.21 17.02
C TYR A 149 13.69 -5.10 16.86
N ALA A 150 13.17 -3.89 16.74
CA ALA A 150 11.77 -3.66 16.41
C ALA A 150 11.40 -4.25 15.03
N CYS A 151 12.26 -4.03 14.02
CA CYS A 151 12.11 -4.66 12.70
C CYS A 151 12.13 -6.19 12.80
N LEU A 152 13.09 -6.76 13.52
CA LEU A 152 13.22 -8.20 13.69
C LEU A 152 12.00 -8.81 14.38
N GLU A 153 11.48 -8.16 15.41
CA GLU A 153 10.31 -8.63 16.14
C GLU A 153 9.07 -8.71 15.24
N TRP A 154 8.81 -7.66 14.45
CA TRP A 154 7.72 -7.68 13.48
C TRP A 154 7.92 -8.69 12.36
N LEU A 155 9.11 -8.77 11.78
CA LEU A 155 9.40 -9.73 10.69
C LEU A 155 9.33 -11.18 11.18
N SER A 156 9.77 -11.45 12.41
CA SER A 156 9.63 -12.76 13.04
C SER A 156 8.17 -13.09 13.34
N TYR A 157 7.39 -12.12 13.85
CA TYR A 157 5.95 -12.27 14.05
C TYR A 157 5.24 -12.59 12.74
N LEU A 158 5.56 -11.88 11.67
CA LEU A 158 5.01 -12.14 10.34
C LEU A 158 5.44 -13.51 9.77
N GLY A 159 6.51 -14.08 10.30
CA GLY A 159 7.06 -15.36 9.85
C GLY A 159 7.89 -15.26 8.58
N VAL A 160 8.56 -14.12 8.39
CA VAL A 160 9.31 -13.82 7.17
C VAL A 160 10.79 -14.14 7.33
N ILE A 161 11.43 -13.62 8.39
CA ILE A 161 12.84 -13.86 8.72
C ILE A 161 13.06 -13.93 10.23
N GLN A 162 14.19 -14.50 10.64
CA GLN A 162 14.60 -14.60 12.06
C GLN A 162 15.75 -13.66 12.40
N ASP A 163 16.55 -13.25 11.43
CA ASP A 163 17.63 -12.28 11.62
C ASP A 163 17.99 -11.59 10.30
N PHE A 164 18.60 -10.42 10.40
CA PHE A 164 19.18 -9.71 9.26
C PHE A 164 20.46 -8.97 9.65
N LYS A 165 21.32 -8.76 8.67
CA LYS A 165 22.50 -7.89 8.80
C LYS A 165 22.63 -7.02 7.55
N THR A 166 23.08 -5.80 7.76
CA THR A 166 23.36 -4.86 6.68
C THR A 166 24.84 -4.47 6.69
N SER A 167 25.42 -4.26 5.51
CA SER A 167 26.78 -3.73 5.39
C SER A 167 26.83 -2.62 4.33
N ASP A 168 27.55 -1.57 4.65
CA ASP A 168 27.85 -0.47 3.72
C ASP A 168 29.01 -0.89 2.83
N LYS A 169 28.83 -0.84 1.51
CA LYS A 169 29.84 -1.11 0.48
C LYS A 169 30.35 0.18 -0.19
N GLY A 170 30.19 1.30 0.50
CA GLY A 170 30.60 2.61 0.02
C GLY A 170 29.82 3.02 -1.23
N LYS A 171 30.55 3.36 -2.30
CA LYS A 171 29.94 3.80 -3.58
C LYS A 171 29.11 2.73 -4.28
N LEU A 172 29.24 1.46 -3.91
CA LEU A 172 28.48 0.35 -4.50
C LEU A 172 27.07 0.24 -3.90
N GLY A 173 26.84 0.85 -2.72
CA GLY A 173 25.56 0.78 -2.04
C GLY A 173 25.56 -0.09 -0.78
N TYR A 174 24.43 -0.71 -0.47
CA TYR A 174 24.22 -1.49 0.75
C TYR A 174 23.88 -2.94 0.44
N GLU A 175 24.51 -3.83 1.18
CA GLU A 175 24.20 -5.26 1.16
C GLU A 175 23.25 -5.58 2.31
N LEU A 176 22.28 -6.46 2.05
CA LEU A 176 21.34 -6.97 3.03
C LEU A 176 21.33 -8.49 2.99
N ASN A 177 21.74 -9.11 4.09
CA ASN A 177 21.71 -10.56 4.27
C ASN A 177 20.70 -10.90 5.37
N VAL A 178 20.01 -12.03 5.21
CA VAL A 178 18.97 -12.50 6.11
C VAL A 178 19.18 -13.96 6.52
N LYS A 179 18.54 -14.35 7.61
CA LYS A 179 18.35 -15.74 8.01
C LYS A 179 16.86 -16.04 8.08
N ILE A 180 16.39 -17.03 7.35
CA ILE A 180 15.01 -17.51 7.43
C ILE A 180 14.80 -18.29 8.73
N ASN A 181 15.74 -19.18 9.07
CA ASN A 181 15.76 -19.89 10.34
C ASN A 181 17.06 -19.59 11.10
N LYS A 182 17.03 -19.72 12.43
CA LYS A 182 18.20 -19.40 13.29
C LYS A 182 19.45 -20.19 12.95
N ASP A 183 19.28 -21.44 12.54
CA ASP A 183 20.36 -22.39 12.29
C ASP A 183 20.87 -22.37 10.83
N GLU A 184 20.26 -21.53 9.96
CA GLU A 184 20.67 -21.41 8.56
C GLU A 184 21.85 -20.43 8.39
N GLU A 185 22.57 -20.58 7.28
CA GLU A 185 23.60 -19.65 6.86
C GLU A 185 22.98 -18.30 6.41
N TRP A 186 23.80 -17.26 6.45
CA TRP A 186 23.42 -15.94 5.94
C TRP A 186 23.25 -15.98 4.42
N GLN A 187 22.11 -15.55 3.94
CA GLN A 187 21.77 -15.49 2.52
C GLN A 187 21.47 -14.05 2.12
N ASP A 188 21.90 -13.62 0.93
CA ASP A 188 21.40 -12.39 0.36
C ASP A 188 19.97 -12.56 -0.17
N LEU A 189 19.28 -11.45 -0.43
CA LEU A 189 17.87 -11.51 -0.80
C LEU A 189 17.61 -12.19 -2.15
N THR A 190 18.61 -12.35 -3.01
CA THR A 190 18.46 -13.04 -4.31
C THR A 190 18.33 -14.56 -4.16
N HIS A 191 18.76 -15.08 -3.03
CA HIS A 191 18.71 -16.54 -2.71
C HIS A 191 17.53 -16.90 -1.79
N VAL A 192 16.78 -15.90 -1.31
CA VAL A 192 15.56 -16.14 -0.52
C VAL A 192 14.32 -15.81 -1.34
N GLY A 193 13.17 -16.30 -0.92
CA GLY A 193 11.92 -16.01 -1.60
C GLY A 193 11.60 -14.50 -1.62
N VAL A 194 10.99 -14.05 -2.71
CA VAL A 194 10.62 -12.62 -2.93
C VAL A 194 9.79 -12.00 -1.79
N GLY A 195 9.13 -12.81 -0.97
CA GLY A 195 8.30 -12.34 0.13
C GLY A 195 9.02 -11.45 1.13
N VAL A 196 10.33 -11.66 1.36
CA VAL A 196 11.14 -10.81 2.26
C VAL A 196 11.23 -9.39 1.71
N SER A 197 11.58 -9.23 0.42
CA SER A 197 11.66 -7.92 -0.24
C SER A 197 10.31 -7.21 -0.33
N GLN A 198 9.20 -7.96 -0.29
CA GLN A 198 7.85 -7.40 -0.30
C GLN A 198 7.43 -6.84 1.07
N VAL A 199 7.77 -7.52 2.16
CA VAL A 199 7.29 -7.17 3.51
C VAL A 199 8.21 -6.16 4.21
N LEU A 200 9.52 -6.28 4.01
CA LEU A 200 10.50 -5.47 4.71
C LEU A 200 10.28 -3.95 4.58
N PRO A 201 10.04 -3.39 3.37
CA PRO A 201 9.76 -1.95 3.23
C PRO A 201 8.47 -1.51 3.96
N ILE A 202 7.45 -2.37 4.06
CA ILE A 202 6.21 -2.08 4.79
C ILE A 202 6.51 -1.91 6.29
N VAL A 203 7.26 -2.86 6.87
CA VAL A 203 7.63 -2.83 8.29
C VAL A 203 8.50 -1.60 8.61
N ILE A 204 9.49 -1.30 7.75
CA ILE A 204 10.37 -0.14 7.93
C ILE A 204 9.57 1.16 7.84
N MET A 205 8.68 1.28 6.85
CA MET A 205 7.86 2.46 6.64
C MET A 205 6.96 2.74 7.84
N PHE A 206 6.36 1.70 8.43
CA PHE A 206 5.60 1.81 9.66
C PHE A 206 6.47 2.28 10.84
N LEU A 207 7.58 1.59 11.11
CA LEU A 207 8.40 1.85 12.28
C LEU A 207 9.13 3.20 12.26
N LEU A 208 9.29 3.81 11.07
CA LEU A 208 9.88 5.13 10.88
C LEU A 208 8.86 6.24 10.57
N SER A 209 7.58 5.90 10.57
CA SER A 209 6.52 6.90 10.41
C SER A 209 6.28 7.66 11.71
N ASP A 210 5.91 8.93 11.57
CA ASP A 210 5.49 9.76 12.69
C ASP A 210 3.97 9.59 12.95
N GLU A 211 3.50 10.03 14.12
CA GLU A 211 2.07 10.17 14.40
C GLU A 211 1.43 11.07 13.34
N ASP A 212 0.17 10.84 13.01
CA ASP A 212 -0.57 11.53 11.94
C ASP A 212 -0.08 11.28 10.51
N ASP A 213 0.93 10.44 10.28
CA ASP A 213 1.32 10.04 8.94
C ASP A 213 0.23 9.19 8.27
N ILE A 214 0.08 9.37 6.95
CA ILE A 214 -0.78 8.56 6.08
C ILE A 214 0.10 7.59 5.31
N LEU A 215 -0.06 6.30 5.60
CA LEU A 215 0.67 5.23 4.93
C LEU A 215 -0.23 4.58 3.88
N ILE A 216 0.18 4.62 2.62
CA ILE A 216 -0.57 4.06 1.49
C ILE A 216 0.17 2.85 0.96
N PHE A 217 -0.50 1.70 0.95
CA PHE A 217 0.03 0.44 0.45
C PHE A 217 -0.85 -0.11 -0.65
N GLU A 218 -0.30 -0.31 -1.85
CA GLU A 218 -0.97 -1.03 -2.92
C GLU A 218 -0.51 -2.49 -2.94
N GLN A 219 -1.46 -3.40 -2.99
CA GLN A 219 -1.29 -4.85 -3.07
C GLN A 219 -0.16 -5.39 -2.17
N PRO A 220 -0.23 -5.13 -0.85
CA PRO A 220 0.84 -5.54 0.07
C PRO A 220 1.01 -7.06 0.17
N GLU A 221 0.02 -7.82 -0.28
CA GLU A 221 -0.01 -9.28 -0.28
C GLU A 221 0.71 -9.97 -1.43
N LEU A 222 1.13 -9.24 -2.47
CA LEU A 222 1.75 -9.85 -3.65
C LEU A 222 2.95 -10.72 -3.29
N HIS A 223 2.99 -11.92 -3.87
CA HIS A 223 4.04 -12.92 -3.66
C HIS A 223 4.23 -13.42 -2.23
N LEU A 224 3.26 -13.19 -1.34
CA LEU A 224 3.32 -13.63 0.04
C LEU A 224 2.57 -14.95 0.27
N HIS A 225 3.11 -15.77 1.16
CA HIS A 225 2.41 -16.94 1.65
C HIS A 225 1.12 -16.54 2.39
N PRO A 226 0.00 -17.28 2.27
CA PRO A 226 -1.27 -16.96 2.93
C PRO A 226 -1.19 -16.60 4.41
N GLN A 227 -0.33 -17.28 5.16
CA GLN A 227 -0.11 -16.98 6.57
C GLN A 227 0.50 -15.58 6.80
N VAL A 228 1.42 -15.15 5.93
CA VAL A 228 2.01 -13.81 6.00
C VAL A 228 0.97 -12.77 5.64
N GLN A 229 0.17 -13.01 4.59
CA GLN A 229 -0.96 -12.14 4.20
C GLN A 229 -1.93 -11.92 5.37
N SER A 230 -2.31 -13.00 6.06
CA SER A 230 -3.15 -12.89 7.26
C SER A 230 -2.49 -12.04 8.35
N ARG A 231 -1.21 -12.26 8.65
CA ARG A 231 -0.49 -11.53 9.70
C ARG A 231 -0.21 -10.07 9.35
N LEU A 232 -0.16 -9.72 8.07
CA LEU A 232 -0.09 -8.31 7.64
C LEU A 232 -1.28 -7.49 8.14
N CYS A 233 -2.47 -8.09 8.23
CA CYS A 233 -3.62 -7.42 8.84
C CYS A 233 -3.33 -6.99 10.29
N ASP A 234 -2.65 -7.84 11.07
CA ASP A 234 -2.27 -7.50 12.44
C ASP A 234 -1.27 -6.33 12.49
N LEU A 235 -0.38 -6.22 11.49
CA LEU A 235 0.51 -5.06 11.33
C LEU A 235 -0.29 -3.78 11.02
N PHE A 236 -1.27 -3.85 10.12
CA PHE A 236 -2.10 -2.69 9.77
C PHE A 236 -2.97 -2.23 10.95
N ILE A 237 -3.47 -3.16 11.76
CA ILE A 237 -4.14 -2.82 13.02
C ILE A 237 -3.17 -2.10 13.97
N ALA A 238 -1.90 -2.55 14.06
CA ALA A 238 -0.91 -1.90 14.88
C ALA A 238 -0.56 -0.48 14.38
N ILE A 239 -0.54 -0.26 13.06
CA ILE A 239 -0.37 1.08 12.46
C ILE A 239 -1.48 2.01 12.92
N ALA A 240 -2.74 1.59 12.81
CA ALA A 240 -3.90 2.38 13.23
C ALA A 240 -3.88 2.65 14.75
N ARG A 241 -3.53 1.64 15.56
CA ARG A 241 -3.39 1.79 17.02
C ARG A 241 -2.23 2.69 17.45
N ALA A 242 -1.28 2.93 16.58
CA ALA A 242 -0.17 3.85 16.78
C ALA A 242 -0.46 5.25 16.19
N GLU A 243 -1.76 5.59 16.05
CA GLU A 243 -2.25 6.91 15.60
C GLU A 243 -1.78 7.31 14.19
N ARG A 244 -1.63 6.33 13.29
CA ARG A 244 -1.33 6.56 11.87
C ARG A 244 -2.49 6.10 11.02
N GLN A 245 -2.80 6.87 9.97
CA GLN A 245 -3.78 6.43 8.99
C GLN A 245 -3.15 5.44 8.01
N CYS A 246 -3.87 4.36 7.70
CA CYS A 246 -3.43 3.37 6.74
C CYS A 246 -4.47 3.21 5.63
N ILE A 247 -4.07 3.42 4.38
CA ILE A 247 -4.89 3.19 3.19
C ILE A 247 -4.32 1.99 2.46
N ILE A 248 -5.12 0.94 2.31
CA ILE A 248 -4.67 -0.34 1.77
C ILE A 248 -5.56 -0.73 0.60
N GLU A 249 -4.97 -0.86 -0.58
CA GLU A 249 -5.61 -1.51 -1.71
C GLU A 249 -5.17 -2.98 -1.71
N THR A 250 -6.13 -3.92 -1.74
CA THR A 250 -5.83 -5.34 -1.61
C THR A 250 -6.84 -6.24 -2.32
N HIS A 251 -6.33 -7.37 -2.84
CA HIS A 251 -7.12 -8.49 -3.36
C HIS A 251 -7.00 -9.74 -2.45
N SER A 252 -6.52 -9.59 -1.21
CA SER A 252 -6.31 -10.71 -0.29
C SER A 252 -7.53 -11.02 0.56
N GLU A 253 -8.19 -12.14 0.28
CA GLU A 253 -9.21 -12.73 1.16
C GLU A 253 -8.64 -13.02 2.57
N TYR A 254 -7.38 -13.45 2.67
CA TYR A 254 -6.72 -13.77 3.94
C TYR A 254 -6.59 -12.56 4.86
N LEU A 255 -6.33 -11.38 4.28
CA LEU A 255 -6.25 -10.12 5.00
C LEU A 255 -7.62 -9.74 5.56
N ILE A 256 -8.67 -9.79 4.73
CA ILE A 256 -10.05 -9.47 5.13
C ILE A 256 -10.56 -10.45 6.19
N ASN A 257 -10.35 -11.75 6.00
CA ASN A 257 -10.76 -12.76 6.97
C ASN A 257 -10.04 -12.60 8.31
N ARG A 258 -8.77 -12.17 8.29
CA ARG A 258 -8.04 -11.85 9.53
C ARG A 258 -8.60 -10.61 10.23
N LEU A 259 -8.96 -9.57 9.49
CA LEU A 259 -9.64 -8.39 10.03
C LEU A 259 -10.95 -8.76 10.72
N ARG A 260 -11.80 -9.54 10.04
CA ARG A 260 -13.07 -10.04 10.57
C ARG A 260 -12.86 -10.83 11.87
N LEU A 261 -11.83 -11.69 11.91
CA LEU A 261 -11.48 -12.44 13.11
C LEU A 261 -11.08 -11.51 14.26
N ARG A 262 -10.27 -10.48 14.01
CA ARG A 262 -9.83 -9.53 15.04
C ARG A 262 -10.99 -8.70 15.58
N ILE A 263 -11.88 -8.23 14.72
CA ILE A 263 -13.12 -7.56 15.13
C ILE A 263 -13.98 -8.47 16.02
N ALA A 264 -14.15 -9.75 15.65
CA ALA A 264 -14.94 -10.70 16.44
C ALA A 264 -14.30 -11.07 17.79
N GLN A 265 -12.99 -10.92 17.94
CA GLN A 265 -12.25 -11.19 19.18
C GLN A 265 -12.23 -10.01 20.16
N GLU A 266 -12.46 -8.80 19.65
CA GLU A 266 -12.42 -7.58 20.45
C GLU A 266 -13.78 -7.31 21.14
N ILE A 267 -13.73 -6.82 22.38
CA ILE A 267 -14.93 -6.56 23.16
C ILE A 267 -15.37 -5.09 23.02
N ASP A 268 -14.44 -4.18 22.90
CA ASP A 268 -14.65 -2.72 22.93
C ASP A 268 -15.00 -2.10 21.56
N GLU A 269 -15.09 -2.92 20.52
CA GLU A 269 -15.42 -2.53 19.15
C GLU A 269 -14.50 -1.45 18.54
N THR A 270 -13.29 -1.24 19.08
CA THR A 270 -12.38 -0.18 18.61
C THR A 270 -11.88 -0.46 17.20
N ILE A 271 -11.42 -1.70 16.89
CA ILE A 271 -10.96 -2.07 15.53
C ILE A 271 -12.08 -1.84 14.52
N LYS A 272 -13.32 -2.26 14.86
CA LYS A 272 -14.48 -2.07 14.00
C LYS A 272 -14.73 -0.59 13.67
N ASN A 273 -14.58 0.28 14.67
CA ASN A 273 -14.84 1.72 14.52
C ASN A 273 -13.72 2.45 13.78
N ASP A 274 -12.48 1.94 13.85
CA ASP A 274 -11.30 2.52 13.21
C ASP A 274 -11.14 2.07 11.74
N VAL A 275 -11.93 1.10 11.27
CA VAL A 275 -11.81 0.53 9.93
C VAL A 275 -12.99 0.92 9.04
N SER A 276 -12.69 1.45 7.86
CA SER A 276 -13.64 1.62 6.77
C SER A 276 -13.23 0.76 5.58
N MET A 277 -14.13 -0.07 5.08
CA MET A 277 -13.88 -0.94 3.92
C MET A 277 -14.74 -0.52 2.75
N PHE A 278 -14.12 -0.37 1.58
CA PHE A 278 -14.80 0.00 0.33
C PHE A 278 -14.55 -1.05 -0.73
N PHE A 279 -15.61 -1.48 -1.39
CA PHE A 279 -15.54 -2.25 -2.61
C PHE A 279 -15.62 -1.31 -3.81
N ILE A 280 -14.66 -1.43 -4.72
CA ILE A 280 -14.59 -0.59 -5.90
C ILE A 280 -14.93 -1.42 -7.12
N ASN A 281 -16.01 -1.06 -7.80
CA ASN A 281 -16.41 -1.64 -9.07
C ASN A 281 -16.23 -0.62 -10.20
N LYS A 282 -15.95 -1.10 -11.40
CA LYS A 282 -15.83 -0.26 -12.58
C LYS A 282 -16.82 -0.72 -13.67
N GLU A 283 -17.83 0.08 -13.88
CA GLU A 283 -18.83 -0.16 -14.93
C GLU A 283 -18.83 0.98 -15.95
N HIS A 284 -18.79 0.64 -17.23
CA HIS A 284 -18.81 1.62 -18.33
C HIS A 284 -17.78 2.74 -18.24
N GLY A 285 -16.62 2.46 -17.64
CA GLY A 285 -15.53 3.42 -17.46
C GLY A 285 -15.67 4.34 -16.24
N VAL A 286 -16.73 4.21 -15.45
CA VAL A 286 -16.96 4.92 -14.19
C VAL A 286 -16.69 3.98 -13.04
N SER A 287 -15.92 4.47 -12.03
CA SER A 287 -15.69 3.73 -10.80
C SER A 287 -16.77 4.05 -9.77
N ASP A 288 -17.37 3.03 -9.19
CA ASP A 288 -18.33 3.12 -8.10
C ASP A 288 -17.70 2.59 -6.80
N PHE A 289 -17.97 3.26 -5.69
CA PHE A 289 -17.43 2.96 -4.38
C PHE A 289 -18.56 2.53 -3.45
N LYS A 290 -18.63 1.25 -3.14
CA LYS A 290 -19.61 0.72 -2.20
C LYS A 290 -18.95 0.49 -0.85
N MET A 291 -19.45 1.17 0.20
CA MET A 291 -19.02 0.90 1.56
C MET A 291 -19.53 -0.48 1.99
N VAL A 292 -18.65 -1.28 2.58
CA VAL A 292 -18.92 -2.63 3.06
C VAL A 292 -18.80 -2.63 4.58
N GLU A 293 -19.87 -2.94 5.28
CA GLU A 293 -19.91 -2.93 6.73
C GLU A 293 -19.58 -4.30 7.32
N ILE A 294 -18.75 -4.30 8.37
CA ILE A 294 -18.48 -5.47 9.20
C ILE A 294 -19.16 -5.25 10.56
N ASN A 295 -20.01 -6.18 10.97
CA ASN A 295 -20.62 -6.09 12.29
C ASN A 295 -19.63 -6.53 13.40
N LYS A 296 -19.99 -6.28 14.66
CA LYS A 296 -19.15 -6.61 15.82
C LYS A 296 -18.81 -8.10 16.00
N TYR A 297 -19.48 -8.98 15.27
CA TYR A 297 -19.22 -10.42 15.26
C TYR A 297 -18.32 -10.84 14.08
N GLY A 298 -17.75 -9.88 13.33
CA GLY A 298 -16.91 -10.13 12.18
C GLY A 298 -17.66 -10.58 10.92
N SER A 299 -19.00 -10.51 10.92
CA SER A 299 -19.78 -10.81 9.72
C SER A 299 -19.89 -9.57 8.84
N VAL A 300 -19.70 -9.76 7.54
CA VAL A 300 -19.88 -8.71 6.54
C VAL A 300 -21.38 -8.59 6.23
N ILE A 301 -21.88 -7.37 6.24
CA ILE A 301 -23.26 -7.04 5.88
C ILE A 301 -23.28 -6.71 4.40
N ASP A 302 -24.23 -7.26 3.63
CA ASP A 302 -24.38 -7.01 2.20
C ASP A 302 -23.10 -7.27 1.39
N TRP A 303 -22.58 -8.49 1.50
CA TRP A 303 -21.40 -8.92 0.77
C TRP A 303 -21.60 -8.70 -0.74
N PRO A 304 -20.70 -7.94 -1.41
CA PRO A 304 -20.80 -7.77 -2.86
C PRO A 304 -20.68 -9.12 -3.57
N VAL A 305 -21.50 -9.33 -4.59
CA VAL A 305 -21.48 -10.55 -5.41
C VAL A 305 -20.11 -10.67 -6.08
N ASP A 306 -19.54 -11.88 -6.10
CA ASP A 306 -18.23 -12.20 -6.67
C ASP A 306 -17.03 -11.51 -5.95
N PHE A 307 -17.24 -11.06 -4.70
CA PHE A 307 -16.18 -10.48 -3.88
C PHE A 307 -15.81 -11.43 -2.74
N PHE A 308 -14.69 -12.16 -2.88
CA PHE A 308 -14.16 -13.14 -1.92
C PHE A 308 -15.14 -14.21 -1.42
N ASP A 309 -16.17 -14.51 -2.17
CA ASP A 309 -17.17 -15.54 -1.85
C ASP A 309 -16.98 -16.81 -2.69
N GLN A 310 -16.06 -16.81 -3.65
CA GLN A 310 -15.81 -17.94 -4.54
C GLN A 310 -15.36 -19.18 -3.76
N THR A 311 -14.46 -19.02 -2.79
CA THR A 311 -13.96 -20.14 -1.97
C THR A 311 -15.09 -20.79 -1.19
N ASP A 312 -15.95 -20.01 -0.55
CA ASP A 312 -17.08 -20.53 0.21
C ASP A 312 -18.09 -21.25 -0.71
N ARG A 313 -18.43 -20.70 -1.85
CA ARG A 313 -19.29 -21.32 -2.87
C ARG A 313 -18.71 -22.63 -3.39
N GLU A 314 -17.40 -22.67 -3.66
CA GLU A 314 -16.73 -23.89 -4.10
C GLU A 314 -16.71 -24.98 -3.03
N ILE A 315 -16.47 -24.62 -1.78
CA ILE A 315 -16.51 -25.55 -0.66
C ILE A 315 -17.93 -26.14 -0.49
N GLU A 316 -18.96 -25.29 -0.51
CA GLU A 316 -20.35 -25.77 -0.46
C GLU A 316 -20.66 -26.73 -1.60
N ARG A 317 -20.22 -26.40 -2.82
CA ARG A 317 -20.42 -27.26 -3.98
C ARG A 317 -19.66 -28.58 -3.88
N ILE A 318 -18.42 -28.57 -3.39
CA ILE A 318 -17.65 -29.78 -3.10
C ILE A 318 -18.36 -30.68 -2.11
N LEU A 319 -18.85 -30.12 -1.01
CA LEU A 319 -19.60 -30.86 0.01
C LEU A 319 -20.90 -31.45 -0.54
N PHE A 320 -21.63 -30.70 -1.34
CA PHE A 320 -22.83 -31.17 -2.02
C PHE A 320 -22.53 -32.32 -2.98
N GLU A 321 -21.56 -32.19 -3.90
CA GLU A 321 -21.17 -33.22 -4.85
C GLU A 321 -20.64 -34.48 -4.12
N ALA A 322 -19.84 -34.32 -3.07
CA ALA A 322 -19.38 -35.42 -2.23
C ALA A 322 -20.55 -36.17 -1.58
N SER A 323 -21.58 -35.46 -1.13
CA SER A 323 -22.79 -36.06 -0.57
C SER A 323 -23.57 -36.88 -1.60
N LEU A 324 -23.71 -36.34 -2.83
CA LEU A 324 -24.34 -37.05 -3.94
C LEU A 324 -23.60 -38.32 -4.34
N LYS A 325 -22.27 -38.25 -4.40
CA LYS A 325 -21.40 -39.40 -4.71
C LYS A 325 -21.56 -40.51 -3.67
N ARG A 326 -21.52 -40.15 -2.39
CA ARG A 326 -21.77 -41.10 -1.26
C ARG A 326 -23.15 -41.77 -1.35
N LYS A 327 -24.20 -41.02 -1.73
CA LYS A 327 -25.55 -41.57 -1.93
C LYS A 327 -25.62 -42.53 -3.09
N LYS A 328 -24.94 -42.25 -4.20
CA LYS A 328 -24.86 -43.16 -5.38
C LYS A 328 -24.12 -44.47 -5.02
N GLU A 329 -22.98 -44.37 -4.35
CA GLU A 329 -22.20 -45.54 -3.90
C GLU A 329 -23.01 -46.43 -2.94
N LYS A 330 -23.71 -45.82 -1.97
CA LYS A 330 -24.61 -46.59 -1.08
C LYS A 330 -25.74 -47.30 -1.81
N LYS A 331 -26.30 -46.69 -2.88
CA LYS A 331 -27.32 -47.35 -3.71
C LYS A 331 -26.75 -48.52 -4.50
N GLN A 332 -25.57 -48.37 -5.10
CA GLN A 332 -24.89 -49.45 -5.84
C GLN A 332 -24.53 -50.63 -4.92
N ILE A 333 -24.04 -50.37 -3.69
CA ILE A 333 -23.74 -51.44 -2.73
C ILE A 333 -25.03 -52.18 -2.31
N LYS A 334 -26.14 -51.45 -2.13
CA LYS A 334 -27.45 -52.06 -1.80
C LYS A 334 -28.00 -52.91 -2.96
N SER A 335 -27.90 -52.47 -4.22
CA SER A 335 -28.33 -53.25 -5.39
C SER A 335 -27.49 -54.49 -5.54
N PHE A 336 -26.18 -54.37 -5.45
CA PHE A 336 -25.29 -55.53 -5.51
C PHE A 336 -25.52 -56.53 -4.38
N SER A 337 -25.77 -56.09 -3.16
CA SER A 337 -26.11 -56.96 -2.03
C SER A 337 -27.48 -57.61 -2.16
N PHE A 338 -28.39 -57.05 -2.93
CA PHE A 338 -29.72 -57.63 -3.20
C PHE A 338 -29.61 -58.68 -4.31
N GLU A 339 -28.84 -58.45 -5.36
CA GLU A 339 -28.57 -59.45 -6.41
C GLU A 339 -27.86 -60.69 -5.88
N VAL A 340 -26.80 -60.54 -5.08
CA VAL A 340 -26.08 -61.66 -4.46
C VAL A 340 -26.94 -62.48 -3.48
N LYS A 341 -27.96 -61.83 -2.86
CA LYS A 341 -28.90 -62.58 -2.00
C LYS A 341 -29.94 -63.38 -2.80
N ASN A 342 -30.28 -62.95 -4.00
CA ASN A 342 -31.25 -63.68 -4.85
C ASN A 342 -30.57 -64.88 -5.57
N GLU A 343 -29.31 -64.73 -6.03
CA GLU A 343 -28.55 -65.81 -6.63
C GLU A 343 -28.19 -66.98 -5.65
N ARG A 344 -28.32 -66.76 -4.33
CA ARG A 344 -28.11 -67.83 -3.32
C ARG A 344 -29.44 -68.52 -2.91
N ARG A 345 -30.57 -68.19 -3.54
CA ARG A 345 -31.88 -68.78 -3.22
C ARG A 345 -32.41 -69.68 -4.31
N ASP A 346 -31.76 -69.71 -5.48
CA ASP A 346 -31.95 -70.69 -6.57
C ASP A 346 -30.85 -71.78 -6.44
#